data_a19ef05c687d822802d541636fa98f71
#
_entry.id   a19ef05c687d822802d541636fa98f71
#
_cell.length_a   1.000
_cell.length_b   1.000
_cell.length_c   1.000
_cell.angle_alpha   90.00
_cell.angle_beta   90.00
_cell.angle_gamma   90.00
#
_symmetry.space_group_name_H-M   'P 1'
#
loop_
_entity.id
_entity.type
_entity.pdbx_description
1 polymer ?
#
loop_
_entity_poly.entity_id
_entity_poly.type
_entity_poly.pdbx_seq_one_letter_code
_entity_poly.pdbx_strand_id
1 'polypeptide(L)'
;MGQLLIFIFLAGFQGYVNIEDIIDDVTKRYAPDKRISLFNISYDIQDNSINLFGETNKVNAKNDLLFQLDSLGLIYQDNIDVLPKEKIYGIINNSVGNLRGKPSHSSELVSQTLLGTKVKILKKEGEWYLIQTPEDYISWIDHGGISIMDEENYKGYYKNQYIYSSIQGFAYN
;
A
#
# COMPACT_ATOMS: atom_id res chain seq x y z
N MET A 1 -19.00 -3.57 18.85
CA MET A 1 -17.62 -3.99 19.13
C MET A 1 -17.17 -3.21 20.36
N GLY A 2 -16.83 -3.89 21.46
CA GLY A 2 -16.41 -3.21 22.69
C GLY A 2 -15.00 -2.65 22.52
N GLN A 3 -14.80 -1.37 22.83
CA GLN A 3 -13.47 -0.79 22.94
C GLN A 3 -12.72 -1.50 24.06
N LEU A 4 -11.59 -2.13 23.73
CA LEU A 4 -10.72 -2.73 24.75
C LEU A 4 -9.73 -1.66 25.22
N LEU A 5 -9.95 -1.15 26.44
CA LEU A 5 -9.10 -0.15 27.08
C LEU A 5 -7.98 -0.86 27.85
N ILE A 6 -6.72 -0.58 27.52
CA ILE A 6 -5.57 -1.07 28.29
C ILE A 6 -5.31 -0.10 29.43
N PHE A 7 -5.28 -0.63 30.67
CA PHE A 7 -4.92 0.15 31.85
C PHE A 7 -3.39 0.17 32.01
N ILE A 8 -2.80 1.35 31.92
CA ILE A 8 -1.36 1.55 32.09
C ILE A 8 -1.05 2.07 33.48
N PHE A 9 -0.13 1.41 34.17
CA PHE A 9 0.45 1.83 35.44
C PHE A 9 1.88 2.35 35.15
N LEU A 10 2.01 3.62 34.82
CA LEU A 10 3.30 4.32 34.79
C LEU A 10 3.40 5.20 36.03
N ALA A 11 4.61 5.31 36.61
CA ALA A 11 4.86 6.09 37.82
C ALA A 11 4.33 7.53 37.66
N GLY A 12 3.16 7.79 38.25
CA GLY A 12 2.51 9.10 38.28
C GLY A 12 1.42 9.36 37.25
N PHE A 13 1.11 8.40 36.36
CA PHE A 13 0.02 8.53 35.40
C PHE A 13 -0.89 7.28 35.47
N GLN A 14 -2.14 7.50 35.83
CA GLN A 14 -3.19 6.47 35.70
C GLN A 14 -4.09 6.89 34.55
N GLY A 15 -4.03 6.17 33.42
CA GLY A 15 -4.85 6.46 32.26
C GLY A 15 -5.18 5.21 31.46
N TYR A 16 -6.29 5.25 30.75
CA TYR A 16 -6.62 4.23 29.75
C TYR A 16 -6.04 4.68 28.41
N VAL A 17 -5.28 3.78 27.76
CA VAL A 17 -4.80 3.96 26.41
C VAL A 17 -5.68 3.12 25.49
N ASN A 18 -6.18 3.76 24.45
CA ASN A 18 -6.89 3.09 23.38
C ASN A 18 -5.93 2.94 22.18
N ILE A 19 -5.61 1.70 21.84
CA ILE A 19 -4.70 1.40 20.70
C ILE A 19 -5.30 1.87 19.38
N GLU A 20 -6.63 1.81 19.23
CA GLU A 20 -7.33 2.30 18.05
C GLU A 20 -7.09 3.80 17.84
N ASP A 21 -7.10 4.61 18.91
CA ASP A 21 -6.84 6.06 18.82
C ASP A 21 -5.40 6.35 18.36
N ILE A 22 -4.42 5.54 18.77
CA ILE A 22 -3.02 5.67 18.32
C ILE A 22 -2.93 5.34 16.83
N ILE A 23 -3.52 4.22 16.39
CA ILE A 23 -3.54 3.82 14.98
C ILE A 23 -4.25 4.88 14.13
N ASP A 24 -5.36 5.40 14.58
CA ASP A 24 -6.12 6.46 13.91
C ASP A 24 -5.32 7.76 13.78
N ASP A 25 -4.61 8.16 14.83
CA ASP A 25 -3.78 9.36 14.82
C ASP A 25 -2.61 9.23 13.84
N VAL A 26 -1.92 8.08 13.83
CA VAL A 26 -0.89 7.76 12.83
C VAL A 26 -1.47 7.75 11.43
N THR A 27 -2.66 7.14 11.24
CA THR A 27 -3.34 7.12 9.94
C THR A 27 -3.63 8.53 9.44
N LYS A 28 -4.16 9.41 10.29
CA LYS A 28 -4.44 10.81 9.92
C LYS A 28 -3.19 11.60 9.55
N ARG A 29 -2.06 11.32 10.19
CA ARG A 29 -0.79 12.02 9.91
C ARG A 29 -0.09 11.53 8.65
N TYR A 30 -0.07 10.23 8.40
CA TYR A 30 0.77 9.63 7.35
C TYR A 30 0.01 9.06 6.16
N ALA A 31 -1.26 8.70 6.34
CA ALA A 31 -2.07 8.06 5.33
C ALA A 31 -3.52 8.60 5.29
N PRO A 32 -3.72 9.94 5.26
CA PRO A 32 -5.05 10.54 5.29
C PRO A 32 -5.86 10.22 4.04
N ASP A 33 -5.20 9.96 2.91
CA ASP A 33 -5.83 9.56 1.65
C ASP A 33 -5.47 8.11 1.29
N LYS A 34 -6.45 7.23 1.45
CA LYS A 34 -6.30 5.78 1.16
C LYS A 34 -6.06 5.47 -0.32
N ARG A 35 -6.28 6.44 -1.22
CA ARG A 35 -6.03 6.27 -2.66
C ARG A 35 -4.55 6.32 -3.01
N ILE A 36 -3.73 6.99 -2.18
CA ILE A 36 -2.30 7.20 -2.44
C ILE A 36 -1.40 6.67 -1.32
N SER A 37 -2.00 6.21 -0.25
CA SER A 37 -1.28 5.72 0.94
C SER A 37 -1.98 4.50 1.51
N LEU A 38 -1.24 3.41 1.64
CA LEU A 38 -1.71 2.21 2.28
C LEU A 38 -1.22 2.19 3.73
N PHE A 39 -2.14 2.22 4.67
CA PHE A 39 -1.89 1.97 6.09
C PHE A 39 -3.13 1.26 6.65
N ASN A 40 -3.12 -0.05 6.55
CA ASN A 40 -4.23 -0.91 6.95
C ASN A 40 -3.75 -1.83 8.07
N ILE A 41 -3.78 -1.30 9.29
CA ILE A 41 -3.29 -1.97 10.48
C ILE A 41 -4.46 -2.37 11.36
N SER A 42 -4.39 -3.60 11.85
CA SER A 42 -5.31 -4.16 12.83
C SER A 42 -4.51 -4.69 14.01
N TYR A 43 -5.18 -4.93 15.12
CA TYR A 43 -4.57 -5.50 16.29
C TYR A 43 -5.52 -6.47 17.01
N ASP A 44 -4.94 -7.40 17.70
CA ASP A 44 -5.61 -8.16 18.77
C ASP A 44 -4.77 -8.12 20.05
N ILE A 45 -5.36 -8.53 21.18
CA ILE A 45 -4.67 -8.54 22.46
C ILE A 45 -4.78 -9.95 23.04
N GLN A 46 -3.61 -10.56 23.29
CA GLN A 46 -3.48 -11.88 23.87
C GLN A 46 -2.42 -11.83 24.98
N ASP A 47 -2.72 -12.41 26.13
CA ASP A 47 -1.80 -12.52 27.27
C ASP A 47 -1.12 -11.19 27.64
N ASN A 48 -1.85 -10.09 27.62
CA ASN A 48 -1.36 -8.72 27.90
C ASN A 48 -0.32 -8.20 26.90
N SER A 49 -0.24 -8.80 25.72
CA SER A 49 0.58 -8.37 24.57
C SER A 49 -0.30 -7.97 23.41
N ILE A 50 0.06 -6.88 22.73
CA ILE A 50 -0.62 -6.39 21.54
C ILE A 50 0.01 -7.08 20.32
N ASN A 51 -0.78 -7.80 19.54
CA ASN A 51 -0.34 -8.34 18.27
C ASN A 51 -0.79 -7.40 17.17
N LEU A 52 0.15 -6.69 16.53
CA LEU A 52 -0.10 -5.78 15.41
C LEU A 52 0.06 -6.54 14.11
N PHE A 53 -0.90 -6.41 13.19
CA PHE A 53 -0.83 -7.05 11.89
C PHE A 53 -1.50 -6.20 10.81
N GLY A 54 -1.17 -6.48 9.56
CA GLY A 54 -1.66 -5.74 8.42
C GLY A 54 -0.55 -5.29 7.50
N GLU A 55 -0.80 -4.25 6.71
CA GLU A 55 0.15 -3.83 5.67
C GLU A 55 0.20 -2.32 5.49
N THR A 56 1.37 -1.82 5.12
CA THR A 56 1.58 -0.40 4.83
C THR A 56 2.64 -0.21 3.74
N ASN A 57 2.48 0.85 2.92
CA ASN A 57 3.57 1.35 2.07
C ASN A 57 4.28 2.57 2.68
N LYS A 58 3.96 2.92 3.93
CA LYS A 58 4.52 4.07 4.66
C LYS A 58 5.37 3.60 5.84
N VAL A 59 6.66 3.37 5.60
CA VAL A 59 7.63 2.94 6.64
C VAL A 59 7.61 3.89 7.83
N ASN A 60 7.55 5.21 7.58
CA ASN A 60 7.55 6.21 8.65
C ASN A 60 6.31 6.12 9.54
N ALA A 61 5.15 5.76 8.97
CA ALA A 61 3.92 5.54 9.74
C ALA A 61 4.05 4.34 10.67
N LYS A 62 4.59 3.22 10.17
CA LYS A 62 4.89 2.05 10.99
C LYS A 62 5.85 2.40 12.13
N ASN A 63 6.96 3.07 11.83
CA ASN A 63 7.96 3.43 12.82
C ASN A 63 7.39 4.35 13.90
N ASP A 64 6.53 5.31 13.53
CA ASP A 64 5.90 6.21 14.48
C ASP A 64 4.88 5.48 15.37
N LEU A 65 4.09 4.55 14.80
CA LEU A 65 3.20 3.69 15.59
C LEU A 65 3.98 2.91 16.65
N LEU A 66 5.05 2.22 16.25
CA LEU A 66 5.87 1.42 17.16
C LEU A 66 6.54 2.30 18.24
N PHE A 67 7.07 3.47 17.85
CA PHE A 67 7.66 4.43 18.79
C PHE A 67 6.66 4.91 19.85
N GLN A 68 5.40 5.16 19.46
CA GLN A 68 4.37 5.56 20.42
C GLN A 68 4.06 4.44 21.42
N LEU A 69 3.96 3.18 20.95
CA LEU A 69 3.74 2.02 21.83
C LEU A 69 4.91 1.80 22.78
N ASP A 70 6.15 1.92 22.29
CA ASP A 70 7.38 1.86 23.11
C ASP A 70 7.39 2.94 24.19
N SER A 71 7.03 4.19 23.82
CA SER A 71 6.98 5.33 24.73
C SER A 71 5.96 5.16 25.87
N LEU A 72 4.92 4.34 25.62
CA LEU A 72 3.91 3.98 26.62
C LEU A 72 4.25 2.71 27.40
N GLY A 73 5.41 2.10 27.14
CA GLY A 73 5.84 0.86 27.79
C GLY A 73 4.95 -0.34 27.48
N LEU A 74 4.27 -0.34 26.33
CA LEU A 74 3.38 -1.41 25.92
C LEU A 74 4.16 -2.59 25.33
N ILE A 75 3.74 -3.80 25.65
CA ILE A 75 4.32 -5.03 25.09
C ILE A 75 3.55 -5.36 23.80
N TYR A 76 4.27 -5.52 22.69
CA TYR A 76 3.65 -5.85 21.41
C TYR A 76 4.48 -6.81 20.56
N GLN A 77 3.84 -7.42 19.58
CA GLN A 77 4.44 -8.18 18.50
C GLN A 77 4.17 -7.43 17.18
N ASP A 78 5.23 -7.16 16.42
CA ASP A 78 5.15 -6.48 15.14
C ASP A 78 5.07 -7.49 13.99
N ASN A 79 3.85 -7.72 13.49
CA ASN A 79 3.57 -8.50 12.30
C ASN A 79 3.02 -7.64 11.16
N ILE A 80 3.44 -6.36 11.10
CA ILE A 80 3.05 -5.42 10.05
C ILE A 80 3.96 -5.61 8.83
N ASP A 81 3.38 -5.94 7.69
CA ASP A 81 4.07 -6.02 6.41
C ASP A 81 4.31 -4.64 5.81
N VAL A 82 5.56 -4.36 5.43
CA VAL A 82 5.91 -3.15 4.66
C VAL A 82 5.98 -3.50 3.18
N LEU A 83 5.20 -2.80 2.37
CA LEU A 83 5.10 -3.02 0.94
C LEU A 83 5.84 -1.93 0.12
N PRO A 84 6.46 -2.31 -1.01
CA PRO A 84 6.63 -3.69 -1.48
C PRO A 84 7.70 -4.44 -0.69
N LYS A 85 7.51 -5.76 -0.51
CA LYS A 85 8.56 -6.64 0.08
C LYS A 85 9.76 -6.78 -0.86
N GLU A 86 9.51 -6.73 -2.15
CA GLU A 86 10.52 -6.79 -3.22
C GLU A 86 10.31 -5.64 -4.21
N LYS A 87 11.41 -5.12 -4.76
CA LYS A 87 11.36 -4.05 -5.78
C LYS A 87 11.00 -4.64 -7.14
N ILE A 88 9.72 -4.84 -7.36
CA ILE A 88 9.16 -5.31 -8.63
C ILE A 88 8.42 -4.14 -9.30
N TYR A 89 8.58 -4.04 -10.60
CA TYR A 89 7.99 -2.99 -11.41
C TYR A 89 7.15 -3.59 -12.54
N GLY A 90 6.32 -2.76 -13.14
CA GLY A 90 5.53 -3.16 -14.28
C GLY A 90 5.33 -2.02 -15.28
N ILE A 91 4.98 -2.42 -16.49
CA ILE A 91 4.56 -1.53 -17.57
C ILE A 91 3.16 -1.96 -18.01
N ILE A 92 2.28 -1.01 -18.15
CA ILE A 92 0.95 -1.25 -18.69
C ILE A 92 1.07 -1.66 -20.16
N ASN A 93 0.51 -2.80 -20.52
CA ASN A 93 0.64 -3.42 -21.84
C ASN A 93 -0.65 -3.39 -22.68
N ASN A 94 -1.75 -2.92 -22.12
CA ASN A 94 -3.01 -2.66 -22.84
C ASN A 94 -3.13 -1.19 -23.19
N SER A 95 -3.86 -0.86 -24.29
CA SER A 95 -4.13 0.52 -24.67
C SER A 95 -4.66 1.36 -23.50
N VAL A 96 -5.56 0.74 -22.71
CA VAL A 96 -6.08 1.27 -21.45
C VAL A 96 -6.11 0.16 -20.41
N GLY A 97 -5.36 0.29 -19.34
CA GLY A 97 -5.40 -0.59 -18.18
C GLY A 97 -6.50 -0.15 -17.21
N ASN A 98 -7.46 -1.02 -16.96
CA ASN A 98 -8.53 -0.76 -15.99
C ASN A 98 -8.05 -1.01 -14.57
N LEU A 99 -8.15 0.00 -13.72
CA LEU A 99 -7.77 -0.06 -12.32
C LEU A 99 -9.00 -0.26 -11.43
N ARG A 100 -8.94 -1.29 -10.59
CA ARG A 100 -10.05 -1.73 -9.74
C ARG A 100 -9.79 -1.45 -8.26
N GLY A 101 -10.87 -1.23 -7.50
CA GLY A 101 -10.80 -1.04 -6.05
C GLY A 101 -10.47 -2.32 -5.26
N LYS A 102 -10.75 -3.49 -5.85
CA LYS A 102 -10.46 -4.83 -5.27
C LYS A 102 -9.97 -5.76 -6.38
N PRO A 103 -9.27 -6.88 -6.06
CA PRO A 103 -8.75 -7.84 -7.03
C PRO A 103 -9.87 -8.69 -7.65
N SER A 104 -10.76 -8.08 -8.41
CA SER A 104 -11.89 -8.71 -9.07
C SER A 104 -12.41 -7.87 -10.25
N HIS A 105 -12.79 -8.53 -11.34
CA HIS A 105 -13.39 -7.88 -12.52
C HIS A 105 -14.75 -7.23 -12.23
N SER A 106 -15.50 -7.72 -11.24
CA SER A 106 -16.78 -7.13 -10.80
C SER A 106 -16.62 -5.96 -9.84
N SER A 107 -15.40 -5.68 -9.38
CA SER A 107 -15.14 -4.55 -8.51
C SER A 107 -15.27 -3.22 -9.25
N GLU A 108 -15.49 -2.15 -8.48
CA GLU A 108 -15.55 -0.78 -8.99
C GLU A 108 -14.32 -0.43 -9.83
N LEU A 109 -14.55 0.20 -11.00
CA LEU A 109 -13.52 0.85 -11.80
C LEU A 109 -13.16 2.18 -11.13
N VAL A 110 -12.02 2.24 -10.45
CA VAL A 110 -11.62 3.41 -9.68
C VAL A 110 -10.76 4.39 -10.47
N SER A 111 -10.04 3.91 -11.49
CA SER A 111 -9.23 4.72 -12.40
C SER A 111 -8.85 3.93 -13.65
N GLN A 112 -8.14 4.58 -14.56
CA GLN A 112 -7.55 3.98 -15.75
C GLN A 112 -6.14 4.50 -15.94
N THR A 113 -5.31 3.70 -16.60
CA THR A 113 -3.94 4.07 -16.97
C THR A 113 -3.64 3.67 -18.41
N LEU A 114 -2.72 4.37 -19.06
CA LEU A 114 -2.46 4.20 -20.49
C LEU A 114 -1.31 3.22 -20.75
N LEU A 115 -1.29 2.66 -21.95
CA LEU A 115 -0.18 1.85 -22.47
C LEU A 115 1.17 2.53 -22.21
N GLY A 116 2.14 1.75 -21.75
CA GLY A 116 3.49 2.24 -21.50
C GLY A 116 3.67 2.95 -20.16
N THR A 117 2.60 3.15 -19.37
CA THR A 117 2.72 3.74 -18.03
C THR A 117 3.53 2.82 -17.13
N LYS A 118 4.57 3.37 -16.52
CA LYS A 118 5.38 2.69 -15.51
C LYS A 118 4.67 2.67 -14.17
N VAL A 119 4.64 1.51 -13.51
CA VAL A 119 4.02 1.36 -12.20
C VAL A 119 4.93 0.59 -11.25
N LYS A 120 4.81 0.87 -9.96
CA LYS A 120 5.40 0.03 -8.91
C LYS A 120 4.43 -1.05 -8.53
N ILE A 121 4.91 -2.27 -8.33
CA ILE A 121 4.09 -3.38 -7.83
C ILE A 121 4.29 -3.45 -6.32
N LEU A 122 3.21 -3.30 -5.57
CA LEU A 122 3.23 -3.37 -4.12
C LEU A 122 3.08 -4.82 -3.63
N LYS A 123 2.16 -5.58 -4.22
CA LYS A 123 1.96 -7.02 -3.96
C LYS A 123 1.20 -7.70 -5.09
N LYS A 124 1.20 -9.04 -5.04
CA LYS A 124 0.35 -9.90 -5.90
C LYS A 124 -0.64 -10.66 -5.04
N GLU A 125 -1.88 -10.81 -5.55
CA GLU A 125 -2.93 -11.64 -4.97
C GLU A 125 -3.67 -12.37 -6.08
N GLY A 126 -3.49 -13.69 -6.17
CA GLY A 126 -3.97 -14.48 -7.29
C GLY A 126 -3.45 -13.95 -8.62
N GLU A 127 -4.37 -13.61 -9.53
CA GLU A 127 -4.07 -13.05 -10.86
C GLU A 127 -4.09 -11.51 -10.87
N TRP A 128 -4.03 -10.86 -9.73
CA TRP A 128 -4.10 -9.41 -9.59
C TRP A 128 -2.84 -8.84 -8.97
N TYR A 129 -2.46 -7.65 -9.42
CA TYR A 129 -1.39 -6.87 -8.82
C TYR A 129 -1.94 -5.60 -8.19
N LEU A 130 -1.60 -5.37 -6.93
CA LEU A 130 -1.75 -4.05 -6.31
C LEU A 130 -0.59 -3.19 -6.79
N ILE A 131 -0.91 -2.13 -7.51
CA ILE A 131 0.08 -1.25 -8.11
C ILE A 131 -0.02 0.16 -7.56
N GLN A 132 1.08 0.93 -7.70
CA GLN A 132 1.09 2.37 -7.51
C GLN A 132 1.51 3.04 -8.81
N THR A 133 0.65 3.93 -9.32
CA THR A 133 0.90 4.70 -10.54
C THR A 133 1.91 5.83 -10.30
N PRO A 134 2.42 6.54 -11.33
CA PRO A 134 3.28 7.70 -11.17
C PRO A 134 2.66 8.84 -10.34
N GLU A 135 1.34 8.95 -10.35
CA GLU A 135 0.55 9.91 -9.57
C GLU A 135 0.26 9.42 -8.15
N ASP A 136 0.98 8.38 -7.71
CA ASP A 136 0.84 7.72 -6.42
C ASP A 136 -0.48 6.96 -6.19
N TYR A 137 -1.37 6.87 -7.20
CA TYR A 137 -2.64 6.20 -7.04
C TYR A 137 -2.47 4.68 -6.85
N ILE A 138 -3.04 4.12 -5.79
CA ILE A 138 -2.96 2.70 -5.43
C ILE A 138 -4.24 1.99 -5.83
N SER A 139 -4.13 0.93 -6.63
CA SER A 139 -5.28 0.17 -7.12
C SER A 139 -4.87 -1.18 -7.69
N TRP A 140 -5.84 -2.02 -8.00
CA TRP A 140 -5.63 -3.35 -8.53
C TRP A 140 -5.72 -3.38 -10.06
N ILE A 141 -4.77 -4.08 -10.69
CA ILE A 141 -4.79 -4.39 -12.11
C ILE A 141 -4.71 -5.90 -12.33
N ASP A 142 -5.45 -6.38 -13.33
CA ASP A 142 -5.39 -7.77 -13.79
C ASP A 142 -4.01 -8.06 -14.42
N HIS A 143 -3.50 -9.28 -14.24
CA HIS A 143 -2.19 -9.70 -14.74
C HIS A 143 -2.06 -9.57 -16.27
N GLY A 144 -3.15 -9.71 -17.02
CA GLY A 144 -3.16 -9.51 -18.47
C GLY A 144 -2.95 -8.07 -18.92
N GLY A 145 -3.10 -7.10 -18.02
CA GLY A 145 -2.95 -5.67 -18.30
C GLY A 145 -1.55 -5.11 -17.98
N ILE A 146 -0.62 -5.93 -17.52
CA ILE A 146 0.69 -5.48 -17.05
C ILE A 146 1.80 -6.47 -17.45
N SER A 147 2.92 -5.95 -17.90
CA SER A 147 4.16 -6.69 -18.10
C SER A 147 5.13 -6.41 -16.95
N ILE A 148 5.54 -7.48 -16.26
CA ILE A 148 6.45 -7.39 -15.12
C ILE A 148 7.88 -7.23 -15.62
N MET A 149 8.67 -6.42 -14.90
CA MET A 149 10.08 -6.24 -15.21
C MET A 149 10.89 -5.99 -13.94
N ASP A 150 12.17 -6.32 -14.02
CA ASP A 150 13.14 -5.98 -13.00
C ASP A 150 13.52 -4.48 -13.01
N GLU A 151 14.30 -4.06 -12.04
CA GLU A 151 14.68 -2.66 -11.87
C GLU A 151 15.55 -2.14 -13.04
N GLU A 152 16.39 -2.98 -13.64
CA GLU A 152 17.29 -2.59 -14.74
C GLU A 152 16.49 -2.30 -16.01
N ASN A 153 15.62 -3.22 -16.41
CA ASN A 153 14.73 -3.07 -17.55
C ASN A 153 13.75 -1.90 -17.34
N TYR A 154 13.21 -1.74 -16.14
CA TYR A 154 12.35 -0.63 -15.79
C TYR A 154 13.06 0.73 -15.93
N LYS A 155 14.31 0.87 -15.45
CA LYS A 155 15.09 2.09 -15.61
C LYS A 155 15.44 2.37 -17.06
N GLY A 156 15.71 1.33 -17.84
CA GLY A 156 16.05 1.40 -19.27
C GLY A 156 14.87 1.64 -20.20
N TYR A 157 13.65 1.40 -19.75
CA TYR A 157 12.46 1.29 -20.61
C TYR A 157 12.24 2.46 -21.58
N TYR A 158 12.50 3.71 -21.16
CA TYR A 158 12.30 4.89 -22.03
C TYR A 158 13.52 5.31 -22.84
N LYS A 159 14.65 4.62 -22.74
CA LYS A 159 15.89 5.08 -23.41
C LYS A 159 15.80 5.07 -24.94
N ASN A 160 14.97 4.20 -25.53
CA ASN A 160 14.86 4.00 -26.97
C ASN A 160 13.40 4.00 -27.44
N GLN A 161 12.56 4.83 -26.85
CA GLN A 161 11.13 4.85 -27.18
C GLN A 161 10.75 6.10 -27.97
N TYR A 162 9.74 5.92 -28.83
CA TYR A 162 9.12 6.98 -29.60
C TYR A 162 7.78 7.33 -28.99
N ILE A 163 7.49 8.62 -28.87
CA ILE A 163 6.17 9.11 -28.49
C ILE A 163 5.34 9.26 -29.77
N TYR A 164 4.26 8.51 -29.86
CA TYR A 164 3.29 8.68 -30.92
C TYR A 164 2.31 9.79 -30.56
N SER A 165 2.33 10.89 -31.33
CA SER A 165 1.57 12.11 -31.03
C SER A 165 0.32 12.29 -31.88
N SER A 166 -0.02 11.34 -32.75
CA SER A 166 -1.21 11.42 -33.60
C SER A 166 -2.43 10.71 -32.96
N ILE A 167 -3.64 11.17 -33.32
CA ILE A 167 -4.90 10.58 -32.81
C ILE A 167 -5.10 9.14 -33.33
N GLN A 168 -4.59 8.84 -34.54
CA GLN A 168 -4.64 7.50 -35.13
C GLN A 168 -3.33 7.18 -35.85
N GLY A 169 -2.93 5.92 -35.83
CA GLY A 169 -1.78 5.42 -36.56
C GLY A 169 -1.51 3.95 -36.34
N PHE A 170 -0.63 3.41 -37.15
CA PHE A 170 -0.19 2.04 -37.07
C PHE A 170 1.29 2.00 -36.70
N ALA A 171 1.67 1.16 -35.73
CA ALA A 171 3.05 0.83 -35.46
C ALA A 171 3.45 -0.37 -36.32
N TYR A 172 4.55 -0.25 -37.05
CA TYR A 172 5.15 -1.33 -37.80
C TYR A 172 6.47 -1.72 -37.16
N ASN A 173 6.76 -3.03 -37.13
CA ASN A 173 8.05 -3.56 -36.69
C ASN A 173 9.12 -3.38 -37.76
#